data_44c8ed2a85d1227e01f7a495bcefd9b1
#
_entry.id   44c8ed2a85d1227e01f7a495bcefd9b1
#
_cell.length_a   1.000
_cell.length_b   1.000
_cell.length_c   1.000
_cell.angle_alpha   90.00
_cell.angle_beta   90.00
_cell.angle_gamma   90.00
#
_symmetry.space_group_name_H-M   'P 1'
#
loop_
_entity.id
_entity.type
_entity.pdbx_description
1 polymer ?
#
loop_
_entity_poly.entity_id
_entity_poly.type
_entity_poly.pdbx_seq_one_letter_code
_entity_poly.pdbx_strand_id
1 'polypeptide(L)'
;MSFRLTSLALVAALLVASAHASAQNPTLRTAMRDKLAHTQRLLEAVVTADYAAVGRSAEALGMISDTEIIAWQNGAQPEYRRQAALFAFSVRGLRDAAAKRNLDAVLAEYTALVSSCTRCHAHVRGSRVIAFEIPSPVTGR
;
A
#
# COMPACT_ATOMS: atom_id res chain seq x y z
N MET A 1 32.18 -7.36 40.90
CA MET A 1 30.88 -7.93 40.50
C MET A 1 30.00 -6.95 39.71
N SER A 2 30.27 -5.66 39.71
CA SER A 2 29.43 -4.61 39.06
C SER A 2 29.48 -4.57 37.51
N PHE A 3 30.58 -4.98 36.91
CA PHE A 3 30.78 -4.92 35.42
C PHE A 3 29.89 -5.89 34.64
N ARG A 4 29.52 -7.02 35.24
CA ARG A 4 28.67 -8.03 34.55
C ARG A 4 27.18 -7.66 34.54
N LEU A 5 26.73 -6.90 35.52
CA LEU A 5 25.35 -6.43 35.63
C LEU A 5 25.05 -5.30 34.61
N THR A 6 26.01 -4.41 34.37
CA THR A 6 25.87 -3.34 33.38
C THR A 6 25.85 -3.86 31.95
N SER A 7 26.64 -4.89 31.65
CA SER A 7 26.63 -5.52 30.32
C SER A 7 25.32 -6.25 30.02
N LEU A 8 24.71 -6.91 30.97
CA LEU A 8 23.42 -7.59 30.83
C LEU A 8 22.27 -6.58 30.62
N ALA A 9 22.30 -5.45 31.32
CA ALA A 9 21.29 -4.40 31.15
C ALA A 9 21.38 -3.74 29.77
N LEU A 10 22.58 -3.57 29.22
CA LEU A 10 22.77 -2.97 27.88
C LEU A 10 22.28 -3.91 26.77
N VAL A 11 22.50 -5.20 26.88
CA VAL A 11 22.03 -6.22 25.91
C VAL A 11 20.51 -6.33 25.97
N ALA A 12 19.92 -6.31 27.15
CA ALA A 12 18.46 -6.33 27.31
C ALA A 12 17.80 -5.08 26.70
N ALA A 13 18.39 -3.89 26.87
CA ALA A 13 17.91 -2.64 26.28
C ALA A 13 17.98 -2.65 24.74
N LEU A 14 19.03 -3.24 24.15
CA LEU A 14 19.18 -3.39 22.71
C LEU A 14 18.15 -4.38 22.11
N LEU A 15 17.80 -5.45 22.83
CA LEU A 15 16.80 -6.41 22.40
C LEU A 15 15.36 -5.84 22.44
N VAL A 16 15.07 -4.97 23.39
CA VAL A 16 13.77 -4.29 23.48
C VAL A 16 13.63 -3.22 22.39
N ALA A 17 14.70 -2.51 22.04
CA ALA A 17 14.68 -1.50 20.98
C ALA A 17 14.41 -2.11 19.58
N SER A 18 14.86 -3.33 19.32
CA SER A 18 14.60 -4.02 18.05
C SER A 18 13.15 -4.52 17.88
N ALA A 19 12.39 -4.66 18.95
CA ALA A 19 10.97 -5.07 18.89
C ALA A 19 10.02 -3.94 18.46
N HIS A 20 10.46 -2.69 18.45
CA HIS A 20 9.64 -1.54 18.04
C HIS A 20 9.74 -1.20 16.53
N ALA A 21 10.61 -1.86 15.79
CA ALA A 21 10.76 -1.66 14.35
C ALA A 21 9.78 -2.59 13.61
N SER A 22 8.57 -2.14 13.41
CA SER A 22 7.57 -2.67 12.46
C SER A 22 6.25 -3.15 13.07
N ALA A 23 5.59 -2.32 13.84
CA ALA A 23 4.14 -2.42 13.97
C ALA A 23 3.48 -1.89 12.68
N GLN A 24 3.77 -2.51 11.53
CA GLN A 24 2.95 -2.33 10.34
C GLN A 24 1.61 -2.95 10.68
N ASN A 25 0.53 -2.15 10.55
CA ASN A 25 -0.82 -2.64 10.76
C ASN A 25 -1.02 -3.93 9.96
N PRO A 26 -1.24 -5.10 10.59
CA PRO A 26 -1.31 -6.39 9.92
C PRO A 26 -2.41 -6.41 8.86
N THR A 27 -3.51 -5.69 9.08
CA THR A 27 -4.62 -5.56 8.13
C THR A 27 -4.19 -4.83 6.86
N LEU A 28 -3.43 -3.73 6.97
CA LEU A 28 -2.90 -3.02 5.80
C LEU A 28 -1.94 -3.89 5.00
N ARG A 29 -1.07 -4.62 5.69
CA ARG A 29 -0.11 -5.52 5.04
C ARG A 29 -0.82 -6.62 4.25
N THR A 30 -1.87 -7.19 4.80
CA THR A 30 -2.70 -8.19 4.12
C THR A 30 -3.38 -7.58 2.90
N ALA A 31 -4.05 -6.43 3.05
CA ALA A 31 -4.69 -5.74 1.93
C ALA A 31 -3.70 -5.42 0.79
N MET A 32 -2.47 -5.00 1.10
CA MET A 32 -1.45 -4.74 0.07
C MET A 32 -0.98 -6.02 -0.65
N ARG A 33 -0.91 -7.15 0.05
CA ARG A 33 -0.61 -8.46 -0.58
C ARG A 33 -1.74 -8.92 -1.50
N ASP A 34 -2.98 -8.75 -1.07
CA ASP A 34 -4.16 -9.12 -1.85
C ASP A 34 -4.28 -8.24 -3.10
N LYS A 35 -4.05 -6.92 -2.98
CA LYS A 35 -3.94 -6.02 -4.13
C LYS A 35 -2.89 -6.49 -5.13
N LEU A 36 -1.70 -6.83 -4.65
CA LEU A 36 -0.63 -7.34 -5.51
C LEU A 36 -1.05 -8.62 -6.22
N ALA A 37 -1.62 -9.59 -5.50
CA ALA A 37 -2.05 -10.87 -6.06
C ALA A 37 -3.11 -10.69 -7.14
N HIS A 38 -4.10 -9.82 -6.93
CA HIS A 38 -5.12 -9.52 -7.96
C HIS A 38 -4.55 -8.74 -9.14
N THR A 39 -3.59 -7.84 -8.92
CA THR A 39 -2.91 -7.12 -10.01
C THR A 39 -2.07 -8.06 -10.89
N GLN A 40 -1.45 -9.09 -10.31
CA GLN A 40 -0.74 -10.13 -11.06
C GLN A 40 -1.70 -10.98 -11.91
N ARG A 41 -2.87 -11.35 -11.37
CA ARG A 41 -3.91 -12.04 -12.14
C ARG A 41 -4.47 -11.15 -13.27
N LEU A 42 -4.57 -9.84 -13.05
CA LEU A 42 -4.93 -8.91 -14.10
C LEU A 42 -3.92 -8.92 -15.23
N LEU A 43 -2.62 -8.96 -14.95
CA LEU A 43 -1.59 -9.04 -16.01
C LEU A 43 -1.81 -10.27 -16.88
N GLU A 44 -2.00 -11.45 -16.28
CA GLU A 44 -2.30 -12.69 -17.01
C GLU A 44 -3.57 -12.56 -17.86
N ALA A 45 -4.65 -12.03 -17.26
CA ALA A 45 -5.94 -11.86 -17.94
C ALA A 45 -5.87 -10.85 -19.10
N VAL A 46 -5.08 -9.78 -18.97
CA VAL A 46 -4.85 -8.79 -20.04
C VAL A 46 -4.11 -9.43 -21.22
N VAL A 47 -3.02 -10.15 -20.92
CA VAL A 47 -2.19 -10.79 -21.97
C VAL A 47 -2.96 -11.87 -22.74
N THR A 48 -3.88 -12.56 -22.07
CA THR A 48 -4.72 -13.61 -22.68
C THR A 48 -6.08 -13.11 -23.19
N ALA A 49 -6.35 -11.80 -23.06
CA ALA A 49 -7.64 -11.18 -23.40
C ALA A 49 -8.85 -11.87 -22.71
N ASP A 50 -8.64 -12.41 -21.50
CA ASP A 50 -9.71 -12.98 -20.68
C ASP A 50 -10.48 -11.87 -19.93
N TYR A 51 -11.48 -11.30 -20.60
CA TYR A 51 -12.30 -10.21 -20.04
C TYR A 51 -13.07 -10.62 -18.79
N ALA A 52 -13.43 -11.90 -18.66
CA ALA A 52 -14.12 -12.38 -17.46
C ALA A 52 -13.17 -12.40 -16.26
N ALA A 53 -11.91 -12.83 -16.45
CA ALA A 53 -10.88 -12.77 -15.41
C ALA A 53 -10.50 -11.33 -15.05
N VAL A 54 -10.43 -10.41 -16.04
CA VAL A 54 -10.25 -8.97 -15.79
C VAL A 54 -11.36 -8.45 -14.88
N GLY A 55 -12.62 -8.73 -15.21
CA GLY A 55 -13.78 -8.30 -14.43
C GLY A 55 -13.73 -8.82 -12.98
N ARG A 56 -13.45 -10.11 -12.78
CA ARG A 56 -13.36 -10.72 -11.44
C ARG A 56 -12.23 -10.11 -10.61
N SER A 57 -11.07 -9.91 -11.20
CA SER A 57 -9.92 -9.33 -10.48
C SER A 57 -10.15 -7.85 -10.14
N ALA A 58 -10.76 -7.09 -11.05
CA ALA A 58 -11.14 -5.70 -10.81
C ALA A 58 -12.21 -5.59 -9.70
N GLU A 59 -13.20 -6.49 -9.66
CA GLU A 59 -14.18 -6.54 -8.58
C GLU A 59 -13.52 -6.77 -7.21
N ALA A 60 -12.63 -7.75 -7.11
CA ALA A 60 -11.91 -8.03 -5.87
C ALA A 60 -11.06 -6.83 -5.42
N LEU A 61 -10.37 -6.16 -6.34
CA LEU A 61 -9.62 -4.93 -6.07
C LEU A 61 -10.53 -3.79 -5.59
N GLY A 62 -11.75 -3.69 -6.13
CA GLY A 62 -12.76 -2.73 -5.69
C GLY A 62 -13.16 -2.96 -4.23
N MET A 63 -13.50 -4.18 -3.86
CA MET A 63 -13.86 -4.54 -2.47
C MET A 63 -12.73 -4.22 -1.48
N ILE A 64 -11.47 -4.50 -1.84
CA ILE A 64 -10.31 -4.17 -1.01
C ILE A 64 -10.18 -2.65 -0.87
N SER A 65 -10.35 -1.89 -1.95
CA SER A 65 -10.28 -0.44 -1.95
C SER A 65 -11.36 0.20 -1.07
N ASP A 66 -12.59 -0.27 -1.17
CA ASP A 66 -13.70 0.24 -0.37
C ASP A 66 -13.50 -0.01 1.13
N THR A 67 -12.99 -1.18 1.49
CA THR A 67 -12.64 -1.52 2.88
C THR A 67 -11.50 -0.63 3.41
N GLU A 68 -10.50 -0.35 2.60
CA GLU A 68 -9.41 0.57 2.97
C GLU A 68 -9.92 1.99 3.17
N ILE A 69 -10.73 2.50 2.26
CA ILE A 69 -11.30 3.85 2.36
C ILE A 69 -12.04 4.00 3.68
N ILE A 70 -12.90 3.06 4.05
CA ILE A 70 -13.64 3.08 5.30
C ILE A 70 -12.72 3.04 6.52
N ALA A 71 -11.71 2.17 6.51
CA ALA A 71 -10.82 1.98 7.66
C ALA A 71 -9.85 3.15 7.90
N TRP A 72 -9.53 3.93 6.84
CA TRP A 72 -8.41 4.90 6.88
C TRP A 72 -8.84 6.35 6.66
N GLN A 73 -10.12 6.64 6.39
CA GLN A 73 -10.61 7.98 6.09
C GLN A 73 -10.31 9.01 7.18
N ASN A 74 -10.30 8.59 8.44
CA ASN A 74 -10.24 9.51 9.59
C ASN A 74 -8.82 9.96 10.00
N GLY A 75 -7.77 9.48 9.35
CA GLY A 75 -6.38 9.83 9.70
C GLY A 75 -5.44 9.94 8.51
N ALA A 76 -5.91 9.62 7.30
CA ALA A 76 -5.05 9.58 6.13
C ALA A 76 -4.71 10.98 5.61
N GLN A 77 -3.43 11.17 5.28
CA GLN A 77 -2.96 12.41 4.64
C GLN A 77 -3.68 12.65 3.30
N PRO A 78 -3.86 13.93 2.88
CA PRO A 78 -4.55 14.28 1.64
C PRO A 78 -4.00 13.56 0.41
N GLU A 79 -2.69 13.41 0.31
CA GLU A 79 -2.04 12.73 -0.82
C GLU A 79 -2.37 11.23 -0.83
N TYR A 80 -2.39 10.57 0.33
CA TYR A 80 -2.82 9.18 0.41
C TYR A 80 -4.24 9.00 -0.13
N ARG A 81 -5.17 9.86 0.30
CA ARG A 81 -6.56 9.82 -0.19
C ARG A 81 -6.65 10.03 -1.70
N ARG A 82 -5.84 10.96 -2.24
CA ARG A 82 -5.77 11.19 -3.69
C ARG A 82 -5.31 9.95 -4.44
N GLN A 83 -4.25 9.27 -3.98
CA GLN A 83 -3.76 8.06 -4.63
C GLN A 83 -4.75 6.89 -4.51
N ALA A 84 -5.44 6.75 -3.38
CA ALA A 84 -6.51 5.76 -3.21
C ALA A 84 -7.67 6.01 -4.18
N ALA A 85 -8.06 7.27 -4.38
CA ALA A 85 -9.11 7.64 -5.33
C ALA A 85 -8.71 7.33 -6.79
N LEU A 86 -7.47 7.60 -7.19
CA LEU A 86 -6.94 7.25 -8.51
C LEU A 86 -6.94 5.74 -8.73
N PHE A 87 -6.53 4.96 -7.73
CA PHE A 87 -6.61 3.51 -7.76
C PHE A 87 -8.05 3.02 -7.98
N ALA A 88 -9.00 3.51 -7.17
CA ALA A 88 -10.41 3.15 -7.29
C ALA A 88 -11.00 3.55 -8.66
N PHE A 89 -10.56 4.68 -9.23
CA PHE A 89 -10.98 5.11 -10.56
C PHE A 89 -10.53 4.10 -11.64
N SER A 90 -9.25 3.70 -11.65
CA SER A 90 -8.74 2.72 -12.61
C SER A 90 -9.38 1.34 -12.44
N VAL A 91 -9.71 0.92 -11.21
CA VAL A 91 -10.45 -0.32 -10.96
C VAL A 91 -11.83 -0.30 -11.61
N ARG A 92 -12.57 0.82 -11.50
CA ARG A 92 -13.86 0.98 -12.18
C ARG A 92 -13.69 0.96 -13.71
N GLY A 93 -12.69 1.68 -14.22
CA GLY A 93 -12.37 1.70 -15.65
C GLY A 93 -12.07 0.30 -16.21
N LEU A 94 -11.33 -0.53 -15.47
CA LEU A 94 -11.07 -1.94 -15.82
C LEU A 94 -12.37 -2.75 -15.94
N ARG A 95 -13.29 -2.60 -15.00
CA ARG A 95 -14.60 -3.29 -15.04
C ARG A 95 -15.40 -2.88 -16.26
N ASP A 96 -15.48 -1.58 -16.53
CA ASP A 96 -16.23 -1.03 -17.67
C ASP A 96 -15.61 -1.45 -19.00
N ALA A 97 -14.28 -1.43 -19.12
CA ALA A 97 -13.56 -1.85 -20.31
C ALA A 97 -13.72 -3.36 -20.57
N ALA A 98 -13.63 -4.18 -19.52
CA ALA A 98 -13.85 -5.62 -19.59
C ALA A 98 -15.29 -5.97 -20.03
N ALA A 99 -16.29 -5.30 -19.47
CA ALA A 99 -17.69 -5.48 -19.85
C ALA A 99 -17.93 -5.17 -21.33
N LYS A 100 -17.22 -4.17 -21.88
CA LYS A 100 -17.27 -3.78 -23.31
C LYS A 100 -16.34 -4.63 -24.19
N ARG A 101 -15.60 -5.58 -23.63
CA ARG A 101 -14.58 -6.38 -24.31
C ARG A 101 -13.56 -5.54 -25.12
N ASN A 102 -13.19 -4.38 -24.59
CA ASN A 102 -12.27 -3.44 -25.22
C ASN A 102 -10.85 -3.61 -24.63
N LEU A 103 -9.98 -4.34 -25.34
CA LEU A 103 -8.64 -4.66 -24.88
C LEU A 103 -7.75 -3.42 -24.71
N ASP A 104 -7.84 -2.46 -25.63
CA ASP A 104 -7.03 -1.23 -25.55
C ASP A 104 -7.39 -0.41 -24.31
N ALA A 105 -8.68 -0.30 -24.00
CA ALA A 105 -9.14 0.36 -22.79
C ALA A 105 -8.72 -0.44 -21.53
N VAL A 106 -8.80 -1.77 -21.55
CA VAL A 106 -8.31 -2.62 -20.44
C VAL A 106 -6.82 -2.39 -20.19
N LEU A 107 -6.00 -2.35 -21.25
CA LEU A 107 -4.56 -2.12 -21.13
C LEU A 107 -4.26 -0.71 -20.58
N ALA A 108 -4.97 0.31 -21.04
CA ALA A 108 -4.83 1.67 -20.56
C ALA A 108 -5.13 1.77 -19.04
N GLU A 109 -6.25 1.19 -18.60
CA GLU A 109 -6.66 1.20 -17.20
C GLU A 109 -5.74 0.34 -16.31
N TYR A 110 -5.25 -0.80 -16.81
CA TYR A 110 -4.25 -1.60 -16.13
C TYR A 110 -2.95 -0.80 -15.89
N THR A 111 -2.48 -0.08 -16.91
CA THR A 111 -1.29 0.77 -16.80
C THR A 111 -1.49 1.90 -15.78
N ALA A 112 -2.67 2.54 -15.79
CA ALA A 112 -3.03 3.58 -14.83
C ALA A 112 -3.08 3.00 -13.39
N LEU A 113 -3.64 1.80 -13.21
CA LEU A 113 -3.68 1.08 -11.94
C LEU A 113 -2.28 0.86 -11.38
N VAL A 114 -1.37 0.27 -12.15
CA VAL A 114 0.02 0.01 -11.74
C VAL A 114 0.75 1.31 -11.41
N SER A 115 0.52 2.35 -12.21
CA SER A 115 1.08 3.69 -11.96
C SER A 115 0.60 4.30 -10.65
N SER A 116 -0.66 4.08 -10.26
CA SER A 116 -1.18 4.55 -8.96
C SER A 116 -0.49 3.84 -7.79
N CYS A 117 -0.24 2.53 -7.90
CA CYS A 117 0.49 1.75 -6.90
C CYS A 117 1.91 2.30 -6.68
N THR A 118 2.65 2.54 -7.76
CA THR A 118 4.04 3.03 -7.67
C THR A 118 4.12 4.42 -7.07
N ARG A 119 3.20 5.33 -7.43
CA ARG A 119 3.15 6.70 -6.88
C ARG A 119 2.79 6.70 -5.40
N CYS A 120 1.78 5.92 -4.99
CA CYS A 120 1.41 5.78 -3.58
C CYS A 120 2.58 5.25 -2.75
N HIS A 121 3.24 4.19 -3.22
CA HIS A 121 4.40 3.61 -2.54
C HIS A 121 5.60 4.57 -2.50
N ALA A 122 5.82 5.39 -3.53
CA ALA A 122 6.86 6.43 -3.50
C ALA A 122 6.56 7.49 -2.44
N HIS A 123 5.31 7.96 -2.34
CA HIS A 123 4.87 8.91 -1.32
C HIS A 123 5.06 8.35 0.10
N VAL A 124 4.62 7.13 0.36
CA VAL A 124 4.73 6.50 1.70
C VAL A 124 6.19 6.30 2.10
N ARG A 125 7.08 5.93 1.17
CA ARG A 125 8.52 5.83 1.44
C ARG A 125 9.14 7.20 1.74
N GLY A 126 8.84 8.22 0.94
CA GLY A 126 9.32 9.59 1.13
C GLY A 126 8.88 10.18 2.47
N SER A 127 7.62 9.98 2.86
CA SER A 127 7.10 10.44 4.15
C SER A 127 7.82 9.81 5.35
N ARG A 128 8.24 8.54 5.25
CA ARG A 128 9.02 7.87 6.30
C ARG A 128 10.43 8.43 6.44
N VAL A 129 11.09 8.76 5.33
CA VAL A 129 12.42 9.38 5.34
C VAL A 129 12.37 10.74 6.02
N ILE A 130 11.41 11.59 5.66
CA ILE A 130 11.25 12.92 6.27
C ILE A 130 10.97 12.82 7.77
N ALA A 131 10.14 11.87 8.21
CA ALA A 131 9.85 11.69 9.63
C ALA A 131 11.07 11.25 10.46
N PHE A 132 12.05 10.61 9.83
CA PHE A 132 13.30 10.21 10.48
C PHE A 132 14.34 11.36 10.53
N GLU A 133 14.29 12.30 9.60
CA GLU A 133 15.25 13.39 9.48
C GLU A 133 14.88 14.66 10.26
N ILE A 134 13.68 14.75 10.87
CA ILE A 134 13.32 15.91 11.68
C ILE A 134 13.97 15.74 13.07
N PRO A 135 15.05 16.49 13.41
CA PRO A 135 15.57 16.52 14.76
C PRO A 135 14.50 17.10 15.68
N SER A 136 14.31 16.48 16.83
CA SER A 136 13.46 17.05 17.86
C SER A 136 13.89 18.48 18.15
N PRO A 137 12.97 19.46 18.28
CA PRO A 137 13.35 20.83 18.62
C PRO A 137 14.14 20.79 19.92
N VAL A 138 15.39 21.26 19.86
CA VAL A 138 16.21 21.47 21.05
C VAL A 138 15.48 22.54 21.88
N THR A 139 14.79 22.12 22.92
CA THR A 139 14.30 23.04 23.94
C THR A 139 15.50 23.62 24.68
N GLY A 140 16.08 24.68 24.10
CA GLY A 140 17.04 25.51 24.78
C GLY A 140 16.37 26.23 25.95
N ARG A 141 16.93 26.05 27.14
CA ARG A 141 16.66 26.89 28.31
C ARG A 141 17.27 28.25 28.14
#